data_c2cde06d426d393e973300c6b55433d1
#
_entry.id   c2cde06d426d393e973300c6b55433d1
#
_cell.length_a   1.000
_cell.length_b   1.000
_cell.length_c   1.000
_cell.angle_alpha   90.00
_cell.angle_beta   90.00
_cell.angle_gamma   90.00
#
_symmetry.space_group_name_H-M   'P 1'
#
loop_
_entity.id
_entity.type
_entity.pdbx_description
1 polymer ?
#
loop_
_entity_poly.entity_id
_entity_poly.type
_entity_poly.pdbx_seq_one_letter_code
_entity_poly.pdbx_strand_id
1 'polypeptide(L)'
;ACLCNILFPIYETDVTLSVLPMSHTYECTLGLLLIFSGGGRMTYLEKPPTPSILLPALRKVRPTCFFIVPLIIEKIYNSQILAKFTANKFISTLYGVGFIRRILHRLASKKLMTAFGGRVRFLGIGGAKLHIETETFLHEGGFPYAIGYGLTETAPMAAGQIPGKCRIGATGPAMAGVNIRLDNINPETGLGEIVINSPSVMQGYYKNPEATAEVFTEDGWFRTGDLAEFDQDNFVYIRGRLKNMIVGPSGENIYPEDIESVINNHNLVTESIVVESKG
;
A
#
# COMPACT_ATOMS: atom_id res chain seq x y z
N ALA A 1 9.21 13.04 5.81
CA ALA A 1 10.34 12.21 6.30
C ALA A 1 10.46 12.26 7.82
N CYS A 2 10.61 13.44 8.45
CA CYS A 2 10.78 13.53 9.92
C CYS A 2 9.64 12.89 10.71
N LEU A 3 8.39 13.11 10.33
CA LEU A 3 7.22 12.52 11.00
C LEU A 3 7.18 10.99 10.84
N CYS A 4 7.59 10.47 9.69
CA CYS A 4 7.70 9.03 9.46
C CYS A 4 8.77 8.39 10.38
N ASN A 5 9.88 9.10 10.64
CA ASN A 5 10.94 8.62 11.52
C ASN A 5 10.48 8.46 12.98
N ILE A 6 9.44 9.19 13.41
CA ILE A 6 8.82 9.01 14.74
C ILE A 6 8.15 7.64 14.87
N LEU A 7 7.45 7.21 13.82
CA LEU A 7 6.73 5.92 13.82
C LEU A 7 7.64 4.73 13.55
N PHE A 8 8.63 4.93 12.69
CA PHE A 8 9.59 3.90 12.31
C PHE A 8 11.00 4.49 12.21
N PRO A 9 11.77 4.48 13.31
CA PRO A 9 13.11 5.06 13.34
C PRO A 9 14.06 4.39 12.34
N ILE A 10 14.79 5.21 11.58
CA ILE A 10 15.87 4.80 10.69
C ILE A 10 17.20 5.01 11.44
N TYR A 11 18.10 4.06 11.27
CA TYR A 11 19.40 4.03 11.91
C TYR A 11 20.52 4.05 10.87
N GLU A 12 21.73 4.45 11.26
CA GLU A 12 22.92 4.43 10.40
C GLU A 12 23.25 3.05 9.84
N THR A 13 22.81 1.99 10.51
CA THR A 13 22.96 0.60 10.06
C THR A 13 21.94 0.17 9.01
N ASP A 14 20.94 1.01 8.74
CA ASP A 14 19.90 0.69 7.78
C ASP A 14 20.40 0.83 6.33
N VAL A 15 19.87 -0.06 5.53
CA VAL A 15 20.19 -0.15 4.10
C VAL A 15 18.90 -0.27 3.32
N THR A 16 18.73 0.53 2.29
CA THR A 16 17.63 0.41 1.34
C THR A 16 18.12 0.12 -0.08
N LEU A 17 17.32 -0.59 -0.85
CA LEU A 17 17.45 -0.72 -2.29
C LEU A 17 16.33 0.08 -2.95
N SER A 18 16.67 1.16 -3.63
CA SER A 18 15.74 2.01 -4.36
C SER A 18 15.33 1.32 -5.67
N VAL A 19 14.04 1.11 -5.85
CA VAL A 19 13.46 0.41 -7.00
C VAL A 19 12.32 1.17 -7.68
N LEU A 20 11.87 2.26 -7.05
CA LEU A 20 10.81 3.11 -7.57
C LEU A 20 11.41 4.37 -8.22
N PRO A 21 10.67 5.06 -9.10
CA PRO A 21 11.14 6.30 -9.69
C PRO A 21 11.38 7.38 -8.64
N MET A 22 12.59 7.95 -8.60
CA MET A 22 12.97 9.01 -7.65
C MET A 22 12.13 10.30 -7.80
N SER A 23 11.56 10.53 -8.98
CA SER A 23 10.63 11.63 -9.23
C SER A 23 9.27 11.44 -8.55
N HIS A 24 8.93 10.23 -8.13
CA HIS A 24 7.71 9.96 -7.39
C HIS A 24 7.88 10.33 -5.91
N THR A 25 6.93 11.06 -5.33
CA THR A 25 6.99 11.54 -3.93
C THR A 25 7.20 10.42 -2.92
N TYR A 26 6.67 9.23 -3.17
CA TYR A 26 6.85 8.04 -2.33
C TYR A 26 8.33 7.66 -2.20
N GLU A 27 9.02 7.47 -3.32
CA GLU A 27 10.45 7.12 -3.32
C GLU A 27 11.31 8.28 -2.81
N CYS A 28 11.04 9.51 -3.27
CA CYS A 28 11.78 10.69 -2.84
C CYS A 28 11.70 10.88 -1.32
N THR A 29 10.50 10.72 -0.72
CA THR A 29 10.33 10.98 0.72
C THR A 29 10.77 9.80 1.58
N LEU A 30 10.35 8.57 1.27
CA LEU A 30 10.62 7.41 2.11
C LEU A 30 11.90 6.67 1.71
N GLY A 31 12.13 6.50 0.41
CA GLY A 31 13.33 5.83 -0.09
C GLY A 31 14.58 6.68 0.05
N LEU A 32 14.49 8.00 -0.16
CA LEU A 32 15.64 8.92 -0.10
C LEU A 32 15.68 9.69 1.21
N LEU A 33 14.77 10.68 1.40
CA LEU A 33 14.87 11.65 2.49
C LEU A 33 14.78 11.02 3.88
N LEU A 34 13.90 10.05 4.07
CA LEU A 34 13.77 9.34 5.35
C LEU A 34 15.04 8.55 5.67
N ILE A 35 15.56 7.78 4.72
CA ILE A 35 16.78 6.97 4.93
C ILE A 35 17.98 7.88 5.16
N PHE A 36 18.11 8.93 4.36
CA PHE A 36 19.21 9.91 4.50
C PHE A 36 19.16 10.63 5.86
N SER A 37 17.97 11.03 6.33
CA SER A 37 17.81 11.71 7.62
C SER A 37 18.21 10.85 8.84
N GLY A 38 18.13 9.51 8.70
CA GLY A 38 18.58 8.56 9.73
C GLY A 38 20.04 8.12 9.57
N GLY A 39 20.79 8.65 8.59
CA GLY A 39 22.16 8.25 8.30
C GLY A 39 22.28 6.89 7.61
N GLY A 40 21.18 6.33 7.13
CA GLY A 40 21.15 5.03 6.46
C GLY A 40 21.78 5.07 5.05
N ARG A 41 22.08 3.90 4.53
CA ARG A 41 22.71 3.72 3.22
C ARG A 41 21.66 3.39 2.15
N MET A 42 21.77 4.03 0.99
CA MET A 42 20.92 3.77 -0.17
C MET A 42 21.73 3.14 -1.31
N THR A 43 21.08 2.24 -2.03
CA THR A 43 21.60 1.64 -3.27
C THR A 43 20.52 1.74 -4.35
N TYR A 44 20.90 2.16 -5.54
CA TYR A 44 20.01 2.31 -6.68
C TYR A 44 20.20 1.18 -7.67
N LEU A 45 19.09 0.75 -8.33
CA LEU A 45 19.17 -0.13 -9.49
C LEU A 45 19.46 0.69 -10.75
N GLU A 46 20.37 0.20 -11.57
CA GLU A 46 20.65 0.79 -12.88
C GLU A 46 19.60 0.45 -13.94
N LYS A 47 18.83 -0.61 -13.70
CA LYS A 47 17.83 -1.14 -14.65
C LYS A 47 16.49 -1.32 -13.93
N PRO A 48 15.37 -1.33 -14.69
CA PRO A 48 14.05 -1.57 -14.13
C PRO A 48 13.98 -2.85 -13.29
N PRO A 49 13.19 -2.88 -12.21
CA PRO A 49 13.16 -3.97 -11.23
C PRO A 49 12.39 -5.21 -11.72
N THR A 50 12.88 -5.84 -12.80
CA THR A 50 12.37 -7.15 -13.21
C THR A 50 12.80 -8.23 -12.20
N PRO A 51 12.09 -9.36 -12.06
CA PRO A 51 12.46 -10.43 -11.13
C PRO A 51 13.90 -10.91 -11.28
N SER A 52 14.42 -10.97 -12.53
CA SER A 52 15.78 -11.38 -12.85
C SER A 52 16.85 -10.39 -12.39
N ILE A 53 16.51 -9.10 -12.25
CA ILE A 53 17.41 -8.04 -11.77
C ILE A 53 17.22 -7.84 -10.26
N LEU A 54 15.97 -7.80 -9.81
CA LEU A 54 15.62 -7.47 -8.45
C LEU A 54 16.12 -8.51 -7.43
N LEU A 55 15.89 -9.81 -7.66
CA LEU A 55 16.25 -10.84 -6.69
C LEU A 55 17.77 -10.95 -6.45
N PRO A 56 18.65 -10.93 -7.48
CA PRO A 56 20.08 -10.85 -7.26
C PRO A 56 20.53 -9.59 -6.53
N ALA A 57 19.94 -8.44 -6.85
CA ALA A 57 20.24 -7.17 -6.19
C ALA A 57 19.87 -7.21 -4.71
N LEU A 58 18.67 -7.71 -4.36
CA LEU A 58 18.23 -7.88 -2.97
C LEU A 58 19.18 -8.79 -2.17
N ARG A 59 19.63 -9.88 -2.75
CA ARG A 59 20.61 -10.79 -2.12
C ARG A 59 21.97 -10.13 -1.88
N LYS A 60 22.41 -9.28 -2.81
CA LYS A 60 23.69 -8.54 -2.72
C LYS A 60 23.63 -7.39 -1.73
N VAL A 61 22.57 -6.55 -1.82
CA VAL A 61 22.39 -5.35 -1.00
C VAL A 61 21.95 -5.69 0.41
N ARG A 62 21.11 -6.73 0.56
CA ARG A 62 20.51 -7.19 1.83
C ARG A 62 19.83 -6.03 2.58
N PRO A 63 18.79 -5.41 1.99
CA PRO A 63 18.14 -4.24 2.58
C PRO A 63 17.52 -4.57 3.94
N THR A 64 17.51 -3.58 4.82
CA THR A 64 16.78 -3.61 6.09
C THR A 64 15.44 -2.90 5.97
N CYS A 65 15.37 -1.86 5.14
CA CYS A 65 14.17 -1.15 4.77
C CYS A 65 13.98 -1.24 3.25
N PHE A 66 12.77 -1.57 2.82
CA PHE A 66 12.49 -1.77 1.40
C PHE A 66 11.10 -1.22 1.06
N PHE A 67 11.01 -0.34 0.05
CA PHE A 67 9.78 0.34 -0.35
C PHE A 67 9.37 -0.12 -1.74
N ILE A 68 8.14 -0.59 -1.87
CA ILE A 68 7.63 -1.16 -3.12
C ILE A 68 6.16 -0.81 -3.35
N VAL A 69 5.71 -1.01 -4.59
CA VAL A 69 4.28 -1.02 -4.93
C VAL A 69 3.71 -2.44 -4.84
N PRO A 70 2.39 -2.60 -4.61
CA PRO A 70 1.71 -3.89 -4.50
C PRO A 70 2.08 -4.88 -5.61
N LEU A 71 2.09 -4.43 -6.85
CA LEU A 71 2.37 -5.25 -8.03
C LEU A 71 3.66 -6.11 -7.90
N ILE A 72 4.69 -5.60 -7.24
CA ILE A 72 5.96 -6.32 -7.08
C ILE A 72 5.76 -7.52 -6.16
N ILE A 73 5.16 -7.32 -4.98
CA ILE A 73 4.99 -8.42 -4.00
C ILE A 73 3.91 -9.40 -4.45
N GLU A 74 2.85 -8.93 -5.11
CA GLU A 74 1.79 -9.76 -5.66
C GLU A 74 2.31 -10.70 -6.76
N LYS A 75 3.14 -10.20 -7.68
CA LYS A 75 3.80 -11.06 -8.68
C LYS A 75 4.69 -12.13 -8.03
N ILE A 76 5.42 -11.77 -6.97
CA ILE A 76 6.23 -12.74 -6.23
C ILE A 76 5.33 -13.76 -5.53
N TYR A 77 4.28 -13.30 -4.85
CA TYR A 77 3.32 -14.16 -4.16
C TYR A 77 2.66 -15.14 -5.14
N ASN A 78 2.07 -14.65 -6.22
CA ASN A 78 1.34 -15.48 -7.18
C ASN A 78 2.27 -16.50 -7.88
N SER A 79 3.43 -16.05 -8.38
CA SER A 79 4.32 -16.90 -9.16
C SER A 79 5.18 -17.87 -8.33
N GLN A 80 5.59 -17.49 -7.12
CA GLN A 80 6.57 -18.24 -6.34
C GLN A 80 5.94 -18.98 -5.14
N ILE A 81 4.81 -18.52 -4.64
CA ILE A 81 4.21 -19.00 -3.40
C ILE A 81 2.88 -19.69 -3.67
N LEU A 82 1.87 -18.95 -4.15
CA LEU A 82 0.54 -19.47 -4.40
C LEU A 82 0.56 -20.62 -5.42
N ALA A 83 1.31 -20.47 -6.52
CA ALA A 83 1.46 -21.51 -7.52
C ALA A 83 1.93 -22.86 -6.93
N LYS A 84 2.76 -22.84 -5.88
CA LYS A 84 3.21 -24.07 -5.20
C LYS A 84 2.15 -24.65 -4.29
N PHE A 85 1.31 -23.82 -3.69
CA PHE A 85 0.24 -24.27 -2.80
C PHE A 85 -0.98 -24.80 -3.57
N THR A 86 -1.13 -24.39 -4.84
CA THR A 86 -2.24 -24.82 -5.71
C THR A 86 -1.86 -25.87 -6.74
N ALA A 87 -0.57 -26.22 -6.89
CA ALA A 87 -0.06 -27.14 -7.90
C ALA A 87 -0.59 -28.58 -7.74
N ASN A 88 -0.97 -28.99 -6.52
CA ASN A 88 -1.44 -30.34 -6.22
C ASN A 88 -2.77 -30.25 -5.43
N LYS A 89 -3.78 -31.03 -5.83
CA LYS A 89 -5.09 -31.08 -5.17
C LYS A 89 -4.99 -31.36 -3.66
N PHE A 90 -4.09 -32.25 -3.25
CA PHE A 90 -3.88 -32.57 -1.84
C PHE A 90 -3.37 -31.36 -1.05
N ILE A 91 -2.35 -30.68 -1.56
CA ILE A 91 -1.80 -29.45 -0.93
C ILE A 91 -2.85 -28.36 -0.94
N SER A 92 -3.60 -28.19 -2.02
CA SER A 92 -4.67 -27.19 -2.13
C SER A 92 -5.78 -27.44 -1.11
N THR A 93 -6.17 -28.68 -0.89
CA THR A 93 -7.16 -29.04 0.14
C THR A 93 -6.63 -28.73 1.55
N LEU A 94 -5.37 -29.08 1.84
CA LEU A 94 -4.72 -28.75 3.12
C LEU A 94 -4.57 -27.23 3.31
N TYR A 95 -4.29 -26.49 2.25
CA TYR A 95 -4.19 -25.02 2.28
C TYR A 95 -5.53 -24.36 2.65
N GLY A 96 -6.67 -25.00 2.35
CA GLY A 96 -7.99 -24.56 2.80
C GLY A 96 -8.19 -24.61 4.32
N VAL A 97 -7.37 -25.40 5.06
CA VAL A 97 -7.44 -25.49 6.53
C VAL A 97 -6.62 -24.36 7.16
N GLY A 98 -7.27 -23.43 7.81
CA GLY A 98 -6.68 -22.18 8.29
C GLY A 98 -5.42 -22.36 9.16
N PHE A 99 -5.34 -23.36 10.03
CA PHE A 99 -4.14 -23.65 10.83
C PHE A 99 -2.96 -24.11 9.96
N ILE A 100 -3.22 -25.00 9.00
CA ILE A 100 -2.19 -25.52 8.07
C ILE A 100 -1.72 -24.37 7.16
N ARG A 101 -2.66 -23.56 6.64
CA ARG A 101 -2.33 -22.37 5.85
C ARG A 101 -1.38 -21.45 6.58
N ARG A 102 -1.61 -21.14 7.87
CA ARG A 102 -0.71 -20.30 8.67
C ARG A 102 0.70 -20.87 8.80
N ILE A 103 0.81 -22.21 8.96
CA ILE A 103 2.13 -22.87 9.00
C ILE A 103 2.84 -22.72 7.65
N LEU A 104 2.12 -22.99 6.56
CA LEU A 104 2.66 -22.87 5.20
C LEU A 104 3.07 -21.41 4.89
N HIS A 105 2.26 -20.43 5.30
CA HIS A 105 2.59 -19.01 5.16
C HIS A 105 3.86 -18.64 5.93
N ARG A 106 4.04 -19.11 7.17
CA ARG A 106 5.26 -18.89 7.95
C ARG A 106 6.51 -19.48 7.29
N LEU A 107 6.41 -20.69 6.74
CA LEU A 107 7.51 -21.33 6.03
C LEU A 107 7.86 -20.59 4.73
N ALA A 108 6.86 -20.18 3.96
CA ALA A 108 7.05 -19.43 2.73
C ALA A 108 7.59 -18.02 3.01
N SER A 109 7.10 -17.36 4.06
CA SER A 109 7.59 -16.05 4.51
C SER A 109 9.08 -16.08 4.90
N LYS A 110 9.56 -17.15 5.57
CA LYS A 110 10.99 -17.35 5.83
C LYS A 110 11.81 -17.46 4.55
N LYS A 111 11.28 -18.16 3.52
CA LYS A 111 11.94 -18.23 2.21
C LYS A 111 11.94 -16.89 1.50
N LEU A 112 10.85 -16.14 1.57
CA LEU A 112 10.75 -14.77 1.04
C LEU A 112 11.75 -13.85 1.73
N MET A 113 11.86 -13.92 3.06
CA MET A 113 12.85 -13.17 3.83
C MET A 113 14.27 -13.47 3.36
N THR A 114 14.61 -14.74 3.16
CA THR A 114 15.92 -15.15 2.64
C THR A 114 16.15 -14.61 1.22
N ALA A 115 15.15 -14.65 0.35
CA ALA A 115 15.24 -14.12 -1.00
C ALA A 115 15.48 -12.60 -1.02
N PHE A 116 14.95 -11.88 -0.01
CA PHE A 116 15.15 -10.44 0.19
C PHE A 116 16.45 -10.11 0.95
N GLY A 117 17.34 -11.07 1.15
CA GLY A 117 18.65 -10.89 1.79
C GLY A 117 18.67 -11.12 3.30
N GLY A 118 17.57 -11.57 3.90
CA GLY A 118 17.48 -12.07 5.28
C GLY A 118 17.52 -10.99 6.37
N ARG A 119 17.41 -9.68 6.04
CA ARG A 119 17.58 -8.60 7.00
C ARG A 119 16.44 -7.58 7.01
N VAL A 120 15.40 -7.78 6.19
CA VAL A 120 14.27 -6.83 6.11
C VAL A 120 13.60 -6.74 7.48
N ARG A 121 13.55 -5.54 8.02
CA ARG A 121 12.82 -5.18 9.23
C ARG A 121 11.61 -4.28 8.94
N PHE A 122 11.58 -3.70 7.73
CA PHE A 122 10.49 -2.86 7.25
C PHE A 122 10.30 -3.05 5.73
N LEU A 123 9.15 -3.59 5.35
CA LEU A 123 8.68 -3.60 3.98
C LEU A 123 7.52 -2.61 3.85
N GLY A 124 7.78 -1.41 3.34
CA GLY A 124 6.75 -0.43 3.04
C GLY A 124 6.05 -0.74 1.72
N ILE A 125 4.73 -0.79 1.73
CA ILE A 125 3.91 -1.04 0.54
C ILE A 125 2.92 0.11 0.39
N GLY A 126 2.91 0.78 -0.75
CA GLY A 126 2.05 1.91 -1.00
C GLY A 126 1.87 2.22 -2.49
N GLY A 127 1.10 3.24 -2.80
CA GLY A 127 0.83 3.69 -4.17
C GLY A 127 -0.36 3.03 -4.85
N ALA A 128 -0.86 1.90 -4.34
CA ALA A 128 -2.08 1.23 -4.77
C ALA A 128 -2.62 0.33 -3.66
N LYS A 129 -3.84 -0.19 -3.82
CA LYS A 129 -4.44 -1.17 -2.90
C LYS A 129 -3.70 -2.50 -3.01
N LEU A 130 -3.26 -3.05 -1.88
CA LEU A 130 -2.67 -4.39 -1.83
C LEU A 130 -3.78 -5.42 -1.82
N HIS A 131 -3.59 -6.47 -2.62
CA HIS A 131 -4.54 -7.56 -2.69
C HIS A 131 -4.66 -8.30 -1.37
N ILE A 132 -5.89 -8.57 -0.93
CA ILE A 132 -6.20 -9.12 0.41
C ILE A 132 -5.53 -10.48 0.67
N GLU A 133 -5.39 -11.34 -0.34
CA GLU A 133 -4.74 -12.64 -0.19
C GLU A 133 -3.22 -12.49 0.01
N THR A 134 -2.59 -11.57 -0.72
CA THR A 134 -1.16 -11.26 -0.56
C THR A 134 -0.91 -10.65 0.82
N GLU A 135 -1.78 -9.74 1.26
CA GLU A 135 -1.68 -9.16 2.59
C GLU A 135 -1.87 -10.21 3.69
N THR A 136 -2.88 -11.09 3.54
CA THR A 136 -3.11 -12.23 4.45
C THR A 136 -1.88 -13.13 4.55
N PHE A 137 -1.23 -13.41 3.41
CA PHE A 137 0.03 -14.18 3.39
C PHE A 137 1.13 -13.49 4.19
N LEU A 138 1.37 -12.20 3.98
CA LEU A 138 2.39 -11.44 4.70
C LEU A 138 2.09 -11.38 6.20
N HIS A 139 0.83 -11.15 6.55
CA HIS A 139 0.36 -11.06 7.93
C HIS A 139 0.48 -12.41 8.67
N GLU A 140 -0.11 -13.48 8.14
CA GLU A 140 -0.05 -14.82 8.74
C GLU A 140 1.38 -15.39 8.75
N GLY A 141 2.18 -15.02 7.75
CA GLY A 141 3.59 -15.36 7.63
C GLY A 141 4.50 -14.62 8.61
N GLY A 142 4.01 -13.58 9.26
CA GLY A 142 4.79 -12.72 10.15
C GLY A 142 5.88 -11.93 9.42
N PHE A 143 5.66 -11.58 8.14
CA PHE A 143 6.58 -10.73 7.39
C PHE A 143 6.50 -9.29 7.91
N PRO A 144 7.61 -8.55 8.06
CA PRO A 144 7.61 -7.19 8.60
C PRO A 144 7.16 -6.16 7.55
N TYR A 145 5.89 -6.21 7.15
CA TYR A 145 5.29 -5.28 6.19
C TYR A 145 4.52 -4.16 6.90
N ALA A 146 4.29 -3.09 6.18
CA ALA A 146 3.39 -2.00 6.54
C ALA A 146 2.76 -1.41 5.28
N ILE A 147 1.47 -1.12 5.34
CA ILE A 147 0.74 -0.40 4.30
C ILE A 147 0.77 1.08 4.61
N GLY A 148 0.94 1.91 3.58
CA GLY A 148 0.84 3.36 3.68
C GLY A 148 -0.12 3.93 2.64
N TYR A 149 -0.82 5.01 3.04
CA TYR A 149 -1.71 5.79 2.20
C TYR A 149 -1.27 7.23 2.13
N GLY A 150 -1.45 7.80 0.97
CA GLY A 150 -1.30 9.22 0.71
C GLY A 150 -1.20 9.52 -0.77
N LEU A 151 -1.08 10.81 -1.07
CA LEU A 151 -1.10 11.35 -2.42
C LEU A 151 0.14 12.24 -2.63
N THR A 152 0.42 12.58 -3.88
CA THR A 152 1.47 13.57 -4.21
C THR A 152 1.22 14.87 -3.48
N GLU A 153 -0.04 15.29 -3.38
CA GLU A 153 -0.53 16.47 -2.70
C GLU A 153 -0.33 16.46 -1.18
N THR A 154 -0.01 15.30 -0.59
CA THR A 154 0.24 15.15 0.87
C THR A 154 1.70 14.81 1.20
N ALA A 155 2.61 14.79 0.24
CA ALA A 155 4.08 14.68 0.31
C ALA A 155 4.66 13.45 1.07
N PRO A 156 4.35 12.21 0.80
CA PRO A 156 3.14 11.59 0.28
C PRO A 156 2.24 11.02 1.39
N MET A 157 2.74 10.85 2.64
CA MET A 157 2.13 10.01 3.67
C MET A 157 1.09 10.75 4.51
N ALA A 158 -0.16 10.24 4.46
CA ALA A 158 -1.25 10.69 5.31
C ALA A 158 -1.60 9.68 6.41
N ALA A 159 -1.65 8.38 6.07
CA ALA A 159 -1.89 7.31 7.03
C ALA A 159 -0.89 6.17 6.81
N GLY A 160 -0.61 5.40 7.85
CA GLY A 160 0.33 4.29 7.73
C GLY A 160 0.29 3.33 8.90
N GLN A 161 0.66 2.09 8.62
CA GLN A 161 0.79 1.02 9.60
C GLN A 161 2.24 0.88 10.08
N ILE A 162 2.42 0.09 11.13
CA ILE A 162 3.73 -0.27 11.67
C ILE A 162 3.87 -1.80 11.59
N PRO A 163 5.02 -2.34 11.16
CA PRO A 163 5.26 -3.77 11.15
C PRO A 163 4.92 -4.45 12.49
N GLY A 164 4.20 -5.57 12.41
CA GLY A 164 3.74 -6.32 13.58
C GLY A 164 2.45 -5.79 14.22
N LYS A 165 1.93 -4.62 13.79
CA LYS A 165 0.65 -4.04 14.25
C LYS A 165 -0.32 -3.79 13.11
N CYS A 166 -0.09 -4.43 11.95
CA CYS A 166 -0.93 -4.25 10.77
C CYS A 166 -2.30 -4.91 10.96
N ARG A 167 -3.34 -4.25 10.43
CA ARG A 167 -4.69 -4.79 10.26
C ARG A 167 -4.94 -5.01 8.78
N ILE A 168 -5.37 -6.21 8.45
CA ILE A 168 -5.61 -6.59 7.06
C ILE A 168 -6.71 -5.71 6.45
N GLY A 169 -6.45 -5.18 5.27
CA GLY A 169 -7.36 -4.30 4.52
C GLY A 169 -7.35 -2.83 4.95
N ALA A 170 -6.67 -2.48 6.06
CA ALA A 170 -6.51 -1.10 6.50
C ALA A 170 -5.26 -0.45 5.91
N THR A 171 -5.25 0.88 5.83
CA THR A 171 -4.06 1.67 5.52
C THR A 171 -3.37 2.23 6.77
N GLY A 172 -3.97 2.03 7.94
CA GLY A 172 -3.44 2.47 9.23
C GLY A 172 -4.09 3.74 9.77
N PRO A 173 -3.69 4.18 10.96
CA PRO A 173 -4.11 5.46 11.51
C PRO A 173 -3.41 6.63 10.81
N ALA A 174 -3.90 7.83 11.06
CA ALA A 174 -3.24 9.06 10.62
C ALA A 174 -1.78 9.12 11.11
N MET A 175 -0.89 9.61 10.24
CA MET A 175 0.50 9.85 10.60
C MET A 175 0.61 10.96 11.67
N ALA A 176 1.69 10.93 12.45
CA ALA A 176 1.95 11.99 13.43
C ALA A 176 1.94 13.37 12.75
N GLY A 177 1.16 14.32 13.29
CA GLY A 177 1.00 15.65 12.74
C GLY A 177 0.10 15.76 11.50
N VAL A 178 -0.59 14.68 11.17
CA VAL A 178 -1.64 14.65 10.13
C VAL A 178 -2.99 14.48 10.79
N ASN A 179 -3.94 15.33 10.44
CA ASN A 179 -5.32 15.19 10.83
C ASN A 179 -6.13 14.66 9.64
N ILE A 180 -6.91 13.61 9.85
CA ILE A 180 -7.82 13.02 8.86
C ILE A 180 -9.22 13.04 9.45
N ARG A 181 -10.19 13.46 8.67
CA ARG A 181 -11.62 13.30 8.97
C ARG A 181 -12.35 12.81 7.73
N LEU A 182 -13.58 12.36 7.90
CA LEU A 182 -14.48 12.04 6.80
C LEU A 182 -15.51 13.16 6.65
N ASP A 183 -15.65 13.65 5.44
CA ASP A 183 -16.67 14.61 5.04
C ASP A 183 -17.77 13.89 4.25
N ASN A 184 -18.98 14.46 4.24
CA ASN A 184 -20.13 13.96 3.48
C ASN A 184 -20.42 12.47 3.75
N ILE A 185 -20.42 12.09 5.04
CA ILE A 185 -20.64 10.69 5.43
C ILE A 185 -22.05 10.25 5.01
N ASN A 186 -22.12 9.19 4.22
CA ASN A 186 -23.36 8.55 3.87
C ASN A 186 -23.92 7.81 5.10
N PRO A 187 -25.14 8.13 5.58
CA PRO A 187 -25.68 7.56 6.81
C PRO A 187 -26.01 6.06 6.70
N GLU A 188 -26.20 5.54 5.49
CA GLU A 188 -26.52 4.13 5.26
C GLU A 188 -25.28 3.25 5.23
N THR A 189 -24.18 3.76 4.65
CA THR A 189 -22.94 2.98 4.47
C THR A 189 -21.84 3.33 5.46
N GLY A 190 -21.93 4.49 6.12
CA GLY A 190 -20.87 5.02 6.98
C GLY A 190 -19.63 5.53 6.23
N LEU A 191 -19.65 5.50 4.90
CA LEU A 191 -18.53 5.96 4.08
C LEU A 191 -18.55 7.47 3.90
N GLY A 192 -17.39 8.10 3.96
CA GLY A 192 -17.22 9.52 3.71
C GLY A 192 -15.95 9.80 2.90
N GLU A 193 -15.86 11.00 2.34
CA GLU A 193 -14.66 11.47 1.67
C GLU A 193 -13.56 11.76 2.69
N ILE A 194 -12.36 11.22 2.46
CA ILE A 194 -11.19 11.58 3.26
C ILE A 194 -10.82 13.03 2.98
N VAL A 195 -10.78 13.84 4.04
CA VAL A 195 -10.18 15.17 3.99
C VAL A 195 -9.02 15.28 4.97
N ILE A 196 -7.97 15.98 4.56
CA ILE A 196 -6.67 16.00 5.27
C ILE A 196 -6.27 17.43 5.60
N ASN A 197 -5.83 17.63 6.85
CA ASN A 197 -5.19 18.86 7.28
C ASN A 197 -3.82 18.51 7.87
N SER A 198 -2.75 19.03 7.27
CA SER A 198 -1.37 18.75 7.65
C SER A 198 -0.42 19.80 7.07
N PRO A 199 0.71 20.09 7.71
CA PRO A 199 1.79 20.89 7.12
C PRO A 199 2.40 20.29 5.84
N SER A 200 2.14 19.00 5.56
CA SER A 200 2.62 18.33 4.34
C SER A 200 1.67 18.45 3.14
N VAL A 201 0.47 19.00 3.35
CA VAL A 201 -0.47 19.27 2.24
C VAL A 201 0.07 20.38 1.36
N MET A 202 -0.07 20.21 0.05
CA MET A 202 0.34 21.21 -0.94
C MET A 202 -0.38 22.55 -0.72
N GLN A 203 0.23 23.63 -1.20
CA GLN A 203 -0.41 24.96 -1.20
C GLN A 203 -1.43 25.13 -2.35
N GLY A 204 -1.33 24.29 -3.38
CA GLY A 204 -2.22 24.31 -4.55
C GLY A 204 -1.52 23.84 -5.82
N TYR A 205 -2.28 23.77 -6.90
CA TYR A 205 -1.79 23.41 -8.22
C TYR A 205 -1.16 24.63 -8.91
N TYR A 206 0.03 24.45 -9.44
CA TYR A 206 0.78 25.53 -10.09
C TYR A 206 0.02 26.15 -11.25
N LYS A 207 -0.19 27.47 -11.19
CA LYS A 207 -0.93 28.28 -12.18
C LYS A 207 -2.36 27.77 -12.46
N ASN A 208 -2.97 27.06 -11.52
CA ASN A 208 -4.35 26.58 -11.65
C ASN A 208 -5.16 26.85 -10.36
N PRO A 209 -5.57 28.11 -10.13
CA PRO A 209 -6.32 28.48 -8.93
C PRO A 209 -7.72 27.86 -8.90
N GLU A 210 -8.35 27.59 -10.06
CA GLU A 210 -9.66 26.96 -10.14
C GLU A 210 -9.61 25.54 -9.61
N ALA A 211 -8.73 24.68 -10.14
CA ALA A 211 -8.54 23.33 -9.64
C ALA A 211 -8.06 23.31 -8.18
N THR A 212 -7.33 24.34 -7.73
CA THR A 212 -6.93 24.47 -6.34
C THR A 212 -8.15 24.71 -5.45
N ALA A 213 -9.05 25.60 -5.83
CA ALA A 213 -10.27 25.90 -5.08
C ALA A 213 -11.21 24.70 -4.96
N GLU A 214 -11.27 23.85 -5.99
CA GLU A 214 -12.10 22.63 -5.99
C GLU A 214 -11.67 21.58 -4.96
N VAL A 215 -10.36 21.53 -4.63
CA VAL A 215 -9.81 20.49 -3.75
C VAL A 215 -9.58 20.94 -2.31
N PHE A 216 -10.02 22.15 -1.95
CA PHE A 216 -10.02 22.60 -0.56
C PHE A 216 -11.44 22.87 -0.06
N THR A 217 -11.70 22.48 1.18
CA THR A 217 -12.93 22.85 1.88
C THR A 217 -12.86 24.32 2.31
N GLU A 218 -14.00 24.91 2.68
CA GLU A 218 -14.06 26.30 3.16
C GLU A 218 -13.19 26.53 4.42
N ASP A 219 -13.05 25.50 5.27
CA ASP A 219 -12.21 25.52 6.47
C ASP A 219 -10.75 25.05 6.21
N GLY A 220 -10.34 24.94 4.93
CA GLY A 220 -8.95 24.73 4.51
C GLY A 220 -8.44 23.29 4.57
N TRP A 221 -9.31 22.29 4.60
CA TRP A 221 -8.91 20.89 4.49
C TRP A 221 -8.80 20.46 3.02
N PHE A 222 -7.81 19.64 2.74
CA PHE A 222 -7.59 19.09 1.39
C PHE A 222 -8.52 17.89 1.16
N ARG A 223 -9.30 17.93 0.09
CA ARG A 223 -10.20 16.88 -0.40
C ARG A 223 -9.40 15.89 -1.23
N THR A 224 -9.36 14.63 -0.80
CA THR A 224 -8.59 13.60 -1.51
C THR A 224 -9.34 12.98 -2.68
N GLY A 225 -10.66 13.05 -2.68
CA GLY A 225 -11.52 12.29 -3.59
C GLY A 225 -11.58 10.79 -3.29
N ASP A 226 -10.96 10.32 -2.22
CA ASP A 226 -10.99 8.92 -1.80
C ASP A 226 -12.07 8.71 -0.73
N LEU A 227 -12.85 7.64 -0.86
CA LEU A 227 -13.87 7.22 0.09
C LEU A 227 -13.30 6.22 1.09
N ALA A 228 -13.64 6.40 2.35
CA ALA A 228 -13.18 5.53 3.42
C ALA A 228 -14.16 5.44 4.58
N GLU A 229 -13.84 4.54 5.50
CA GLU A 229 -14.40 4.42 6.84
C GLU A 229 -13.29 4.30 7.88
N PHE A 230 -13.61 4.59 9.13
CA PHE A 230 -12.74 4.34 10.29
C PHE A 230 -13.25 3.15 11.10
N ASP A 231 -12.34 2.36 11.64
CA ASP A 231 -12.70 1.47 12.73
C ASP A 231 -12.63 2.20 14.11
N GLN A 232 -12.94 1.45 15.17
CA GLN A 232 -13.00 1.98 16.55
C GLN A 232 -11.64 2.50 17.06
N ASP A 233 -10.54 2.07 16.45
CA ASP A 233 -9.18 2.49 16.80
C ASP A 233 -8.61 3.50 15.77
N ASN A 234 -9.47 4.12 14.97
CA ASN A 234 -9.13 5.11 13.94
C ASN A 234 -8.21 4.58 12.82
N PHE A 235 -8.28 3.29 12.51
CA PHE A 235 -7.66 2.77 11.29
C PHE A 235 -8.53 3.13 10.09
N VAL A 236 -7.89 3.66 9.05
CA VAL A 236 -8.52 4.06 7.80
C VAL A 236 -8.64 2.85 6.88
N TYR A 237 -9.85 2.59 6.37
CA TYR A 237 -10.13 1.58 5.34
C TYR A 237 -10.61 2.29 4.08
N ILE A 238 -9.77 2.33 3.05
CA ILE A 238 -10.12 2.94 1.76
C ILE A 238 -11.01 1.97 0.99
N ARG A 239 -12.14 2.49 0.47
CA ARG A 239 -13.13 1.72 -0.27
C ARG A 239 -13.11 1.98 -1.77
N GLY A 240 -12.74 3.18 -2.21
CA GLY A 240 -12.65 3.54 -3.62
C GLY A 240 -12.48 5.03 -3.82
N ARG A 241 -12.63 5.48 -5.08
CA ARG A 241 -12.59 6.90 -5.45
C ARG A 241 -13.96 7.45 -5.80
N LEU A 242 -14.28 8.65 -5.33
CA LEU A 242 -15.54 9.34 -5.64
C LEU A 242 -15.78 9.45 -7.16
N LYS A 243 -14.75 9.82 -7.91
CA LYS A 243 -14.84 10.00 -9.38
C LYS A 243 -15.04 8.70 -10.16
N ASN A 244 -14.67 7.56 -9.57
CA ASN A 244 -14.76 6.25 -10.22
C ASN A 244 -16.00 5.49 -9.78
N MET A 245 -16.69 5.95 -8.73
CA MET A 245 -17.90 5.30 -8.22
C MET A 245 -18.99 5.31 -9.28
N ILE A 246 -19.53 4.13 -9.57
CA ILE A 246 -20.67 3.93 -10.47
C ILE A 246 -21.91 3.78 -9.63
N VAL A 247 -22.96 4.50 -9.98
CA VAL A 247 -24.27 4.34 -9.33
C VAL A 247 -25.06 3.32 -10.12
N GLY A 248 -25.34 2.17 -9.51
CA GLY A 248 -26.12 1.10 -10.13
C GLY A 248 -27.59 1.47 -10.33
N PRO A 249 -28.34 0.70 -11.12
CA PRO A 249 -29.72 0.98 -11.46
C PRO A 249 -30.68 1.06 -10.25
N SER A 250 -30.34 0.41 -9.15
CA SER A 250 -31.11 0.42 -7.89
C SER A 250 -30.62 1.48 -6.90
N GLY A 251 -29.66 2.34 -7.32
CA GLY A 251 -29.08 3.38 -6.48
C GLY A 251 -27.91 2.90 -5.60
N GLU A 252 -27.46 1.66 -5.76
CA GLU A 252 -26.29 1.10 -5.06
C GLU A 252 -24.99 1.70 -5.59
N ASN A 253 -24.06 1.96 -4.68
CA ASN A 253 -22.71 2.39 -5.04
C ASN A 253 -21.84 1.19 -5.42
N ILE A 254 -21.33 1.19 -6.63
CA ILE A 254 -20.40 0.20 -7.15
C ILE A 254 -19.02 0.82 -7.20
N TYR A 255 -18.05 0.16 -6.59
CA TYR A 255 -16.65 0.57 -6.58
C TYR A 255 -15.87 -0.29 -7.59
N PRO A 256 -15.51 0.26 -8.76
CA PRO A 256 -14.80 -0.46 -9.82
C PRO A 256 -13.55 -1.19 -9.31
N GLU A 257 -12.78 -0.53 -8.46
CA GLU A 257 -11.51 -1.06 -7.91
C GLU A 257 -11.70 -2.36 -7.12
N ASP A 258 -12.83 -2.53 -6.44
CA ASP A 258 -13.12 -3.76 -5.69
C ASP A 258 -13.40 -4.93 -6.65
N ILE A 259 -14.13 -4.68 -7.74
CA ILE A 259 -14.43 -5.67 -8.77
C ILE A 259 -13.16 -6.03 -9.56
N GLU A 260 -12.41 -5.01 -9.98
CA GLU A 260 -11.12 -5.16 -10.68
C GLU A 260 -10.13 -5.97 -9.85
N SER A 261 -10.06 -5.70 -8.55
CA SER A 261 -9.22 -6.46 -7.61
C SER A 261 -9.56 -7.95 -7.61
N VAL A 262 -10.83 -8.32 -7.67
CA VAL A 262 -11.27 -9.73 -7.74
C VAL A 262 -10.93 -10.35 -9.09
N ILE A 263 -11.19 -9.64 -10.20
CA ILE A 263 -10.92 -10.11 -11.56
C ILE A 263 -9.42 -10.29 -11.80
N ASN A 264 -8.61 -9.32 -11.37
CA ASN A 264 -7.15 -9.31 -11.53
C ASN A 264 -6.44 -10.42 -10.74
N ASN A 265 -7.13 -11.06 -9.79
CA ASN A 265 -6.64 -12.26 -9.11
C ASN A 265 -6.61 -13.51 -9.97
N HIS A 266 -7.36 -13.53 -11.06
CA HIS A 266 -7.39 -14.70 -11.91
C HIS A 266 -6.08 -14.82 -12.70
N ASN A 267 -5.44 -16.00 -12.67
CA ASN A 267 -4.11 -16.25 -13.26
C ASN A 267 -3.98 -15.92 -14.75
N LEU A 268 -5.10 -15.86 -15.47
CA LEU A 268 -5.15 -15.54 -16.91
C LEU A 268 -5.44 -14.06 -17.18
N VAL A 269 -5.72 -13.27 -16.14
CA VAL A 269 -5.98 -11.83 -16.26
C VAL A 269 -4.73 -11.05 -15.89
N THR A 270 -4.29 -10.19 -16.78
CA THR A 270 -3.13 -9.31 -16.54
C THR A 270 -3.59 -8.00 -15.91
N GLU A 271 -4.71 -7.47 -16.39
CA GLU A 271 -5.30 -6.21 -15.98
C GLU A 271 -6.77 -6.18 -16.40
N SER A 272 -7.62 -5.57 -15.58
CA SER A 272 -9.03 -5.34 -15.90
C SER A 272 -9.41 -3.91 -15.59
N ILE A 273 -10.43 -3.41 -16.27
CA ILE A 273 -11.06 -2.13 -16.01
C ILE A 273 -12.58 -2.32 -16.00
N VAL A 274 -13.22 -1.80 -14.96
CA VAL A 274 -14.67 -1.78 -14.83
C VAL A 274 -15.16 -0.39 -15.19
N VAL A 275 -16.06 -0.33 -16.17
CA VAL A 275 -16.64 0.93 -16.66
C VAL A 275 -18.16 0.85 -16.69
N GLU A 276 -18.80 2.00 -16.51
CA GLU A 276 -20.24 2.10 -16.74
C GLU A 276 -20.54 1.94 -18.24
N SER A 277 -21.39 0.96 -18.57
CA SER A 277 -21.93 0.82 -19.93
C SER A 277 -23.19 1.66 -20.06
N LYS A 278 -23.14 2.68 -20.88
CA LYS A 278 -24.35 3.34 -21.37
C LYS A 278 -25.01 2.38 -22.35
N GLY A 279 -26.01 1.63 -21.88
CA GLY A 279 -26.81 0.69 -22.66
C GLY A 279 -27.56 1.35 -23.82
#